data_ea8bf38754956ad5573b46038247c462
#
_entry.id   ea8bf38754956ad5573b46038247c462
#
_cell.length_a   1.000
_cell.length_b   1.000
_cell.length_c   1.000
_cell.angle_alpha   90.00
_cell.angle_beta   90.00
_cell.angle_gamma   90.00
#
_symmetry.space_group_name_H-M   'P 1'
#
loop_
_entity.id
_entity.type
_entity.pdbx_description
1 polymer ?
#
loop_
_entity_poly.entity_id
_entity_poly.type
_entity_poly.pdbx_seq_one_letter_code
_entity_poly.pdbx_strand_id
1 'polypeptide(L)'
;MTTPIDQFFDDLDRRGREPLLTRVSATIRFDITDGEQTEHRLIRIDHGDIRVSVGDEPADCVIRAERAVCDDVVSGRTSALAALLRGAAAVEGDMEVMVLTQRLFTGSQSVPSRRSAVAAGRRSS
;
A
#
# COMPACT_ATOMS: atom_id res chain seq x y z
N MET A 1 -4.77 -6.37 -18.81
CA MET A 1 -5.75 -6.71 -17.77
C MET A 1 -5.38 -6.04 -16.47
N THR A 2 -6.34 -5.46 -15.80
CA THR A 2 -6.11 -4.74 -14.57
C THR A 2 -6.17 -5.68 -13.38
N THR A 3 -5.09 -5.72 -12.59
CA THR A 3 -5.05 -6.53 -11.38
C THR A 3 -5.48 -5.67 -10.18
N PRO A 4 -5.76 -6.29 -9.02
CA PRO A 4 -6.12 -5.51 -7.83
C PRO A 4 -5.10 -4.44 -7.45
N ILE A 5 -3.80 -4.71 -7.60
CA ILE A 5 -2.81 -3.68 -7.28
C ILE A 5 -2.87 -2.52 -8.27
N ASP A 6 -3.11 -2.80 -9.54
CA ASP A 6 -3.27 -1.75 -10.54
C ASP A 6 -4.50 -0.89 -10.20
N GLN A 7 -5.59 -1.54 -9.82
CA GLN A 7 -6.80 -0.84 -9.44
C GLN A 7 -6.57 0.04 -8.20
N PHE A 8 -5.79 -0.45 -7.26
CA PHE A 8 -5.43 0.30 -6.07
C PHE A 8 -4.71 1.60 -6.42
N PHE A 9 -3.72 1.53 -7.32
CA PHE A 9 -3.00 2.73 -7.75
C PHE A 9 -3.91 3.70 -8.48
N ASP A 10 -4.78 3.18 -9.36
CA ASP A 10 -5.73 4.02 -10.08
C ASP A 10 -6.67 4.74 -9.13
N ASP A 11 -7.16 4.03 -8.13
CA ASP A 11 -8.07 4.61 -7.14
C ASP A 11 -7.37 5.67 -6.29
N LEU A 12 -6.13 5.42 -5.90
CA LEU A 12 -5.35 6.40 -5.15
C LEU A 12 -5.16 7.69 -5.95
N ASP A 13 -4.78 7.53 -7.21
CA ASP A 13 -4.53 8.68 -8.07
C ASP A 13 -5.81 9.47 -8.31
N ARG A 14 -6.92 8.77 -8.46
CA ARG A 14 -8.22 9.40 -8.68
C ARG A 14 -8.70 10.15 -7.44
N ARG A 15 -8.49 9.56 -6.26
CA ARG A 15 -8.83 10.25 -5.00
C ARG A 15 -7.97 11.49 -4.81
N GLY A 16 -6.69 11.37 -5.10
CA GLY A 16 -5.76 12.49 -5.08
C GLY A 16 -5.48 13.08 -3.71
N ARG A 17 -6.13 12.58 -2.67
CA ARG A 17 -5.94 13.14 -1.34
C ARG A 17 -6.35 12.14 -0.27
N GLU A 18 -5.56 12.09 0.80
CA GLU A 18 -5.86 11.29 1.98
C GLU A 18 -5.80 12.20 3.20
N PRO A 19 -6.95 12.54 3.81
CA PRO A 19 -6.98 13.46 4.95
C PRO A 19 -6.13 13.00 6.14
N LEU A 20 -5.98 11.70 6.33
CA LEU A 20 -5.19 11.19 7.46
C LEU A 20 -3.71 11.48 7.30
N LEU A 21 -3.26 11.84 6.10
CA LEU A 21 -1.86 12.09 5.82
C LEU A 21 -1.56 13.57 5.59
N THR A 22 -2.41 14.46 6.11
CA THR A 22 -2.29 15.91 5.89
C THR A 22 -0.93 16.46 6.32
N ARG A 23 -0.28 15.83 7.28
CA ARG A 23 1.02 16.30 7.78
C ARG A 23 2.19 15.52 7.23
N VAL A 24 1.94 14.68 6.24
CA VAL A 24 2.96 13.77 5.73
C VAL A 24 3.46 14.26 4.38
N SER A 25 4.78 14.27 4.22
CA SER A 25 5.43 14.48 2.94
C SER A 25 6.44 13.37 2.77
N ALA A 26 6.18 12.48 1.82
CA ALA A 26 7.03 11.30 1.63
C ALA A 26 6.86 10.75 0.22
N THR A 27 7.85 9.98 -0.21
CA THR A 27 7.78 9.28 -1.50
C THR A 27 7.96 7.79 -1.21
N ILE A 28 7.09 6.99 -1.78
CA ILE A 28 7.13 5.54 -1.65
C ILE A 28 7.25 4.95 -3.05
N ARG A 29 8.19 4.03 -3.23
CA ARG A 29 8.32 3.33 -4.50
C ARG A 29 7.94 1.86 -4.31
N PHE A 30 7.13 1.37 -5.21
CA PHE A 30 6.78 -0.05 -5.27
C PHE A 30 7.51 -0.68 -6.44
N ASP A 31 8.34 -1.68 -6.14
CA ASP A 31 8.98 -2.50 -7.16
C ASP A 31 8.21 -3.81 -7.19
N ILE A 32 7.40 -3.97 -8.21
CA ILE A 32 6.46 -5.09 -8.34
C ILE A 32 7.00 -6.03 -9.39
N THR A 33 7.34 -7.25 -8.97
CA THR A 33 7.87 -8.24 -9.90
C THR A 33 6.72 -9.09 -10.44
N ASP A 34 6.84 -9.44 -11.72
CA ASP A 34 5.85 -10.25 -12.41
C ASP A 34 6.62 -11.12 -13.41
N GLY A 35 7.02 -12.31 -12.96
CA GLY A 35 7.93 -13.14 -13.74
C GLY A 35 9.29 -12.50 -13.84
N GLU A 36 9.73 -12.24 -15.06
CA GLU A 36 11.05 -11.63 -15.29
C GLU A 36 10.99 -10.11 -15.39
N GLN A 37 9.79 -9.57 -15.28
CA GLN A 37 9.61 -8.12 -15.41
C GLN A 37 9.45 -7.49 -14.05
N THR A 38 9.86 -6.23 -13.95
CA THR A 38 9.67 -5.45 -12.73
C THR A 38 9.02 -4.12 -13.13
N GLU A 39 7.93 -3.82 -12.47
CA GLU A 39 7.22 -2.57 -12.66
C GLU A 39 7.52 -1.67 -11.47
N HIS A 40 7.76 -0.38 -11.72
CA HIS A 40 8.05 0.58 -10.68
C HIS A 40 6.92 1.60 -10.62
N ARG A 41 6.33 1.76 -9.44
CA ARG A 41 5.29 2.76 -9.22
C ARG A 41 5.71 3.66 -8.07
N LEU A 42 5.54 4.94 -8.27
CA LEU A 42 5.83 5.94 -7.25
C LEU A 42 4.56 6.51 -6.70
N ILE A 43 4.48 6.59 -5.38
CA ILE A 43 3.42 7.32 -4.71
C ILE A 43 4.08 8.49 -4.01
N ARG A 44 3.72 9.69 -4.42
CA ARG A 44 4.25 10.90 -3.80
C ARG A 44 3.16 11.52 -2.96
N ILE A 45 3.45 11.71 -1.68
CA ILE A 45 2.52 12.29 -0.72
C ILE A 45 3.05 13.66 -0.33
N ASP A 46 2.22 14.67 -0.49
CA ASP A 46 2.59 16.04 -0.16
C ASP A 46 1.47 16.66 0.66
N HIS A 47 1.60 16.62 1.98
CA HIS A 47 0.60 17.15 2.92
C HIS A 47 -0.79 16.59 2.62
N GLY A 48 -0.83 15.29 2.38
CA GLY A 48 -2.08 14.58 2.11
C GLY A 48 -2.47 14.48 0.65
N ASP A 49 -1.87 15.29 -0.22
CA ASP A 49 -2.09 15.17 -1.65
C ASP A 49 -1.29 14.00 -2.19
N ILE A 50 -1.94 13.15 -2.97
CA ILE A 50 -1.34 11.92 -3.46
C ILE A 50 -1.23 11.96 -4.97
N ARG A 51 -0.05 11.63 -5.48
CA ARG A 51 0.18 11.47 -6.91
C ARG A 51 0.83 10.14 -7.16
N VAL A 52 0.29 9.40 -8.11
CA VAL A 52 0.83 8.11 -8.51
C VAL A 52 1.43 8.26 -9.91
N SER A 53 2.63 7.74 -10.07
CA SER A 53 3.29 7.78 -11.37
C SER A 53 4.10 6.50 -11.57
N VAL A 54 4.61 6.32 -12.77
CA VAL A 54 5.51 5.21 -13.10
C VAL A 54 6.93 5.74 -13.08
N GLY A 55 7.83 5.02 -12.40
CA GLY A 55 9.23 5.43 -12.38
C GLY A 55 9.99 4.74 -11.28
N ASP A 56 11.31 4.78 -11.39
CA ASP A 56 12.23 4.13 -10.46
C ASP A 56 13.10 5.15 -9.72
N GLU A 57 12.63 6.37 -9.60
CA GLU A 57 13.36 7.41 -8.89
C GLU A 57 13.59 7.03 -7.43
N PRO A 58 14.60 7.63 -6.78
CA PRO A 58 14.81 7.40 -5.36
C PRO A 58 13.58 7.77 -4.53
N ALA A 59 13.37 7.02 -3.47
CA ALA A 59 12.21 7.21 -2.61
C ALA A 59 12.62 7.05 -1.15
N ASP A 60 11.81 7.60 -0.26
CA ASP A 60 12.04 7.48 1.18
C ASP A 60 11.89 6.03 1.63
N CYS A 61 11.01 5.30 0.97
CA CYS A 61 10.74 3.91 1.29
C CYS A 61 10.52 3.14 -0.01
N VAL A 62 11.11 1.96 -0.11
CA VAL A 62 10.95 1.08 -1.28
C VAL A 62 10.36 -0.23 -0.80
N ILE A 63 9.27 -0.65 -1.43
CA ILE A 63 8.59 -1.90 -1.11
C ILE A 63 8.70 -2.81 -2.32
N ARG A 64 9.26 -4.00 -2.11
CA ARG A 64 9.44 -4.98 -3.18
C ARG A 64 8.60 -6.21 -2.90
N ALA A 65 7.82 -6.62 -3.88
CA ALA A 65 6.99 -7.82 -3.76
C ALA A 65 6.56 -8.29 -5.14
N GLU A 66 6.19 -9.56 -5.23
CA GLU A 66 5.58 -10.07 -6.44
C GLU A 66 4.17 -9.51 -6.59
N ARG A 67 3.72 -9.41 -7.83
CA ARG A 67 2.38 -8.88 -8.13
C ARG A 67 1.30 -9.63 -7.37
N ALA A 68 1.38 -10.95 -7.30
CA ALA A 68 0.39 -11.75 -6.59
C ALA A 68 0.30 -11.38 -5.11
N VAL A 69 1.45 -11.10 -4.49
CA VAL A 69 1.47 -10.69 -3.08
C VAL A 69 0.85 -9.31 -2.92
N CYS A 70 1.17 -8.39 -3.83
CA CYS A 70 0.57 -7.06 -3.80
C CYS A 70 -0.93 -7.13 -3.96
N ASP A 71 -1.40 -7.97 -4.88
CA ASP A 71 -2.83 -8.17 -5.10
C ASP A 71 -3.52 -8.68 -3.84
N ASP A 72 -2.88 -9.61 -3.14
CA ASP A 72 -3.45 -10.17 -1.91
C ASP A 72 -3.53 -9.13 -0.80
N VAL A 73 -2.52 -8.28 -0.70
CA VAL A 73 -2.52 -7.23 0.33
C VAL A 73 -3.64 -6.22 0.08
N VAL A 74 -3.74 -5.72 -1.16
CA VAL A 74 -4.74 -4.69 -1.43
C VAL A 74 -6.16 -5.26 -1.46
N SER A 75 -6.30 -6.57 -1.67
CA SER A 75 -7.61 -7.23 -1.63
C SER A 75 -8.01 -7.65 -0.23
N GLY A 76 -7.13 -7.49 0.76
CA GLY A 76 -7.43 -7.84 2.12
C GLY A 76 -7.24 -9.31 2.46
N ARG A 77 -6.67 -10.10 1.55
CA ARG A 77 -6.44 -11.53 1.81
C ARG A 77 -5.27 -11.75 2.77
N THR A 78 -4.34 -10.81 2.80
CA THR A 78 -3.24 -10.85 3.76
C THR A 78 -2.91 -9.41 4.13
N SER A 79 -2.28 -9.21 5.28
CA SER A 79 -1.83 -7.88 5.66
C SER A 79 -0.43 -7.63 5.11
N ALA A 80 -0.09 -6.35 4.96
CA ALA A 80 1.26 -5.98 4.54
C ALA A 80 2.29 -6.48 5.55
N LEU A 81 1.98 -6.40 6.84
CA LEU A 81 2.88 -6.88 7.87
C LEU A 81 3.10 -8.39 7.79
N ALA A 82 2.03 -9.15 7.56
CA ALA A 82 2.14 -10.60 7.43
C ALA A 82 3.01 -10.97 6.23
N ALA A 83 2.84 -10.27 5.10
CA ALA A 83 3.67 -10.52 3.93
C ALA A 83 5.14 -10.24 4.22
N LEU A 84 5.40 -9.14 4.94
CA LEU A 84 6.76 -8.78 5.31
C LEU A 84 7.39 -9.82 6.24
N LEU A 85 6.64 -10.28 7.25
CA LEU A 85 7.17 -11.20 8.24
C LEU A 85 7.50 -12.57 7.65
N ARG A 86 6.76 -13.01 6.64
CA ARG A 86 7.06 -14.30 6.02
C ARG A 86 8.02 -14.20 4.83
N GLY A 87 8.57 -12.99 4.60
CA GLY A 87 9.55 -12.82 3.54
C GLY A 87 8.96 -12.68 2.15
N ALA A 88 7.65 -12.52 2.04
CA ALA A 88 6.99 -12.36 0.73
C ALA A 88 7.08 -10.93 0.23
N ALA A 89 7.43 -10.00 1.09
CA ALA A 89 7.67 -8.62 0.73
C ALA A 89 8.93 -8.13 1.44
N ALA A 90 9.61 -7.16 0.85
CA ALA A 90 10.80 -6.56 1.44
C ALA A 90 10.62 -5.05 1.46
N VAL A 91 11.14 -4.41 2.50
CA VAL A 91 11.05 -2.96 2.67
C VAL A 91 12.45 -2.42 2.92
N GLU A 92 12.80 -1.35 2.21
CA GLU A 92 14.05 -0.63 2.43
C GLU A 92 13.73 0.83 2.66
N GLY A 93 14.49 1.48 3.53
CA GLY A 93 14.37 2.90 3.75
C GLY A 93 13.69 3.24 5.06
N ASP A 94 12.93 4.32 5.04
CA ASP A 94 12.33 4.88 6.25
C ASP A 94 11.16 4.04 6.73
N MET A 95 11.32 3.43 7.90
CA MET A 95 10.29 2.56 8.46
C MET A 95 9.04 3.33 8.88
N GLU A 96 9.17 4.60 9.23
CA GLU A 96 8.00 5.41 9.54
C GLU A 96 7.12 5.57 8.30
N VAL A 97 7.75 5.76 7.15
CA VAL A 97 7.03 5.88 5.89
C VAL A 97 6.32 4.56 5.59
N MET A 98 6.97 3.44 5.88
CA MET A 98 6.36 2.14 5.68
C MET A 98 5.09 1.96 6.53
N VAL A 99 5.15 2.40 7.78
CA VAL A 99 3.97 2.35 8.66
C VAL A 99 2.86 3.23 8.10
N LEU A 100 3.20 4.39 7.57
CA LEU A 100 2.21 5.27 6.94
C LEU A 100 1.59 4.63 5.70
N THR A 101 2.38 3.85 4.96
CA THR A 101 1.89 3.15 3.77
C THR A 101 0.73 2.22 4.12
N GLN A 102 0.77 1.61 5.29
CA GLN A 102 -0.32 0.74 5.71
C GLN A 102 -1.65 1.48 5.82
N ARG A 103 -1.60 2.76 6.16
CA ARG A 103 -2.81 3.57 6.23
C ARG A 103 -3.44 3.75 4.87
N LEU A 104 -2.62 3.83 3.81
CA LEU A 104 -3.13 3.91 2.45
C LEU A 104 -3.91 2.65 2.10
N PHE A 105 -3.36 1.49 2.42
CA PHE A 105 -4.05 0.23 2.16
C PHE A 105 -5.35 0.13 2.97
N THR A 106 -5.27 0.46 4.25
CA THR A 106 -6.43 0.39 5.13
C THR A 106 -7.51 1.36 4.66
N GLY A 107 -7.12 2.59 4.31
CA GLY A 107 -8.07 3.59 3.85
C GLY A 107 -8.74 3.20 2.55
N SER A 108 -8.00 2.54 1.65
CA SER A 108 -8.58 2.15 0.38
C SER A 108 -9.54 0.98 0.53
N GLN A 109 -9.33 0.12 1.50
CA GLN A 109 -10.24 -1.00 1.76
C GLN A 109 -11.48 -0.56 2.51
N SER A 110 -11.34 0.37 3.30
CA SER A 110 -12.34 1.00 4.04
C SER A 110 -13.47 0.16 4.41
N VAL A 111 -13.64 -0.33 5.07
CA VAL A 111 -14.69 -0.93 5.29
C VAL A 111 -15.05 -1.15 6.36
N PRO A 112 -15.54 -1.05 6.48
CA PRO A 112 -15.93 -1.17 7.48
C PRO A 112 -16.20 -2.20 8.10
N SER A 113 -16.17 -2.55 8.00
CA SER A 113 -16.36 -3.43 8.56
C SER A 113 -15.74 -3.86 9.43
N ARG A 114 -15.20 -3.52 9.80
CA ARG A 114 -14.69 -3.91 10.64
C ARG A 114 -15.11 -3.82 11.66
N ARG A 115 -15.72 -3.61 11.85
CA ARG A 115 -16.07 -3.67 12.72
C ARG A 115 -16.59 -4.36 12.99
N SER A 116 -16.85 -4.74 12.64
CA SER A 116 -17.25 -5.50 12.93
C SER A 116 -16.64 -6.31 13.35
N ALA A 117 -16.12 -6.48 13.08
CA ALA A 117 -15.59 -7.29 13.58
C ALA A 117 -15.14 -7.12 14.59
N VAL A 118 -15.24 -6.59 14.81
CA VAL A 118 -14.95 -6.52 15.67
C VAL A 118 -15.50 -6.70 16.37
N ALA A 119 -15.91 -6.71 16.27
CA ALA A 119 -16.35 -6.90 16.98
C ALA A 119 -16.45 -7.83 17.21
N ALA A 120 -16.50 -8.21 16.84
CA ALA A 120 -16.53 -9.08 17.16
C ALA A 120 -15.81 -9.46 17.66
N GLY A 121 -15.70 -9.18 17.69
CA GLY A 121 -15.26 -9.51 18.24
C GLY A 121 -14.84 -9.77 18.75
N ARG A 122 -14.85 -9.43 18.94
CA ARG A 122 -14.61 -9.52 19.51
C ARG A 122 -14.65 -10.18 19.96
N ARG A 123 -14.82 -10.25 19.84
CA ARG A 123 -14.85 -10.76 20.32
C ARG A 123 -14.56 -11.41 20.67
N SER A 124 -14.64 -11.36 20.51
CA SER A 124 -14.39 -11.89 20.89
C SER A 124 -14.01 -12.29 21.18
N SER A 125 -14.14 -12.21 21.16
CA SER A 125 -13.84 -12.54 21.59
C SER A 125 -13.54 -12.69 21.86
#